data_bc467b246a9dd558c1014a10e635d0ee
#
_entry.id   bc467b246a9dd558c1014a10e635d0ee
#
_cell.length_a   1.000
_cell.length_b   1.000
_cell.length_c   1.000
_cell.angle_alpha   90.00
_cell.angle_beta   90.00
_cell.angle_gamma   90.00
#
_symmetry.space_group_name_H-M   'P 1'
#
loop_
_entity.id
_entity.type
_entity.pdbx_description
1 polymer ?
#
loop_
_entity_poly.entity_id
_entity_poly.type
_entity_poly.pdbx_seq_one_letter_code
_entity_poly.pdbx_strand_id
1 'polypeptide(L)'
;TKAQDKINALKELFESQDNGCDGLDLTRSAYPVELGTRHPLSLVKKEICDIFGRLGFSIAEGPEIEDDWHVFSSLNFAEDHPARDMQDTFFIQHNPDVLLRTHTSSVQTRVMETSQPPIRIICPGRVYRNEAISYRAHCFFHQVEALYVDKDVSFTDLKQVLLLFAKEMFGADTKIRLRPSYFPFTEPSAEMDISCNICGGKGCPFCKHTGWVEILGCGMVDPNVLESNGIDR
;
A
#
# COMPACT_ATOMS: atom_id res chain seq x y z
N THR A 1 38.66 65.92 -1.46
CA THR A 1 38.79 66.38 -2.90
C THR A 1 37.58 65.87 -3.68
N LYS A 2 37.13 66.64 -4.68
CA LYS A 2 35.97 66.30 -5.52
C LYS A 2 35.98 64.82 -6.06
N ALA A 3 37.15 64.25 -6.23
CA ALA A 3 37.28 62.82 -6.65
C ALA A 3 36.93 61.86 -5.50
N GLN A 4 37.38 62.15 -4.28
CA GLN A 4 37.12 61.33 -3.09
C GLN A 4 35.63 61.36 -2.73
N ASP A 5 35.00 62.56 -2.83
CA ASP A 5 33.59 62.72 -2.53
C ASP A 5 32.72 61.93 -3.49
N LYS A 6 33.12 61.86 -4.79
CA LYS A 6 32.43 61.07 -5.79
C LYS A 6 32.60 59.55 -5.61
N ILE A 7 33.76 59.11 -5.15
CA ILE A 7 34.02 57.68 -4.80
C ILE A 7 33.18 57.29 -3.59
N ASN A 8 33.08 58.11 -2.56
CA ASN A 8 32.29 57.84 -1.38
C ASN A 8 30.79 57.81 -1.72
N ALA A 9 30.29 58.74 -2.53
CA ALA A 9 28.91 58.71 -3.00
C ALA A 9 28.57 57.46 -3.85
N LEU A 10 29.50 57.00 -4.69
CA LEU A 10 29.29 55.76 -5.43
C LEU A 10 29.31 54.52 -4.54
N LYS A 11 30.15 54.47 -3.49
CA LYS A 11 30.15 53.39 -2.50
C LYS A 11 28.82 53.31 -1.75
N GLU A 12 28.32 54.42 -1.25
CA GLU A 12 27.01 54.50 -0.59
C GLU A 12 25.87 54.06 -1.51
N LEU A 13 25.96 54.38 -2.80
CA LEU A 13 24.94 53.99 -3.79
C LEU A 13 24.97 52.47 -4.08
N PHE A 14 26.14 51.87 -4.11
CA PHE A 14 26.29 50.42 -4.24
C PHE A 14 25.89 49.65 -2.99
N GLU A 15 26.23 50.16 -1.80
CA GLU A 15 25.82 49.61 -0.51
C GLU A 15 24.31 49.71 -0.30
N SER A 16 23.65 50.76 -0.79
CA SER A 16 22.20 50.91 -0.73
C SER A 16 21.44 50.07 -1.75
N GLN A 17 22.08 49.58 -2.82
CA GLN A 17 21.47 48.69 -3.81
C GLN A 17 21.49 47.21 -3.40
N ASP A 18 22.18 46.86 -2.31
CA ASP A 18 22.27 45.47 -1.83
C ASP A 18 21.04 45.03 -0.97
N ASN A 19 19.97 45.80 -1.03
CA ASN A 19 18.71 45.45 -0.39
C ASN A 19 17.76 44.73 -1.34
N GLY A 20 17.82 43.40 -1.33
CA GLY A 20 16.69 42.59 -1.76
C GLY A 20 16.61 42.20 -3.21
N CYS A 21 17.70 41.96 -3.89
CA CYS A 21 17.69 40.99 -4.95
C CYS A 21 17.72 39.60 -4.29
N ASP A 22 16.61 38.89 -4.31
CA ASP A 22 16.65 37.46 -4.32
C ASP A 22 17.65 37.09 -5.40
N GLY A 23 18.88 36.78 -5.01
CA GLY A 23 19.99 36.61 -5.93
C GLY A 23 19.63 35.52 -6.92
N LEU A 24 19.44 35.89 -8.16
CA LEU A 24 19.33 34.92 -9.24
C LEU A 24 20.50 33.96 -9.07
N ASP A 25 20.21 32.71 -8.75
CA ASP A 25 21.20 31.67 -8.66
C ASP A 25 21.81 31.42 -10.05
N LEU A 26 22.95 32.10 -10.30
CA LEU A 26 23.66 32.01 -11.55
C LEU A 26 24.35 30.65 -11.75
N THR A 27 24.33 29.77 -10.76
CA THR A 27 24.80 28.38 -10.90
C THR A 27 23.72 27.47 -11.48
N ARG A 28 22.48 27.92 -11.57
CA ARG A 28 21.41 27.17 -12.23
C ARG A 28 21.68 27.07 -13.73
N SER A 29 21.43 25.89 -14.26
CA SER A 29 21.47 25.66 -15.71
C SER A 29 20.58 26.67 -16.44
N ALA A 30 21.07 27.26 -17.53
CA ALA A 30 20.31 28.16 -18.40
C ALA A 30 19.08 27.47 -19.05
N TYR A 31 19.07 26.14 -19.07
CA TYR A 31 17.94 25.36 -19.54
C TYR A 31 17.14 24.91 -18.28
N PRO A 32 15.86 25.30 -18.15
CA PRO A 32 15.02 24.80 -17.10
C PRO A 32 14.90 23.28 -17.28
N VAL A 33 15.44 22.53 -16.32
CA VAL A 33 15.19 21.10 -16.24
C VAL A 33 13.76 20.95 -15.72
N GLU A 34 12.85 20.50 -16.58
CA GLU A 34 11.51 20.14 -16.12
C GLU A 34 11.64 18.99 -15.11
N LEU A 35 11.31 19.29 -13.86
CA LEU A 35 11.25 18.28 -12.82
C LEU A 35 10.10 17.32 -13.16
N GLY A 36 10.42 16.08 -13.41
CA GLY A 36 9.42 15.03 -13.58
C GLY A 36 8.52 14.89 -12.35
N THR A 37 7.31 14.40 -12.55
CA THR A 37 6.36 14.09 -11.47
C THR A 37 6.36 12.59 -11.20
N ARG A 38 6.03 12.22 -9.95
CA ARG A 38 5.83 10.82 -9.59
C ARG A 38 4.40 10.39 -9.93
N HIS A 39 4.27 9.15 -10.40
CA HIS A 39 2.96 8.58 -10.67
C HIS A 39 2.12 8.51 -9.38
N PRO A 40 0.80 8.81 -9.39
CA PRO A 40 -0.06 8.77 -8.21
C PRO A 40 0.02 7.46 -7.42
N LEU A 41 0.06 6.30 -8.10
CA LEU A 41 0.23 4.99 -7.44
C LEU A 41 1.54 4.90 -6.63
N SER A 42 2.63 5.50 -7.14
CA SER A 42 3.91 5.51 -6.42
C SER A 42 3.86 6.37 -5.16
N LEU A 43 3.10 7.48 -5.21
CA LEU A 43 2.87 8.35 -4.05
C LEU A 43 2.03 7.63 -2.99
N VAL A 44 0.92 7.02 -3.38
CA VAL A 44 0.03 6.28 -2.49
C VAL A 44 0.75 5.07 -1.88
N LYS A 45 1.47 4.28 -2.70
CA LYS A 45 2.28 3.16 -2.20
C LYS A 45 3.27 3.64 -1.14
N LYS A 46 3.99 4.73 -1.41
CA LYS A 46 4.96 5.29 -0.47
C LYS A 46 4.27 5.72 0.84
N GLU A 47 3.14 6.40 0.77
CA GLU A 47 2.39 6.87 1.93
C GLU A 47 1.94 5.69 2.80
N ILE A 48 1.39 4.63 2.21
CA ILE A 48 1.02 3.40 2.93
C ILE A 48 2.26 2.78 3.61
N CYS A 49 3.37 2.64 2.88
CA CYS A 49 4.62 2.10 3.43
C CYS A 49 5.15 2.95 4.59
N ASP A 50 5.08 4.27 4.49
CA ASP A 50 5.52 5.19 5.55
C ASP A 50 4.63 5.07 6.81
N ILE A 51 3.31 4.90 6.65
CA ILE A 51 2.37 4.69 7.77
C ILE A 51 2.72 3.38 8.50
N PHE A 52 2.79 2.27 7.79
CA PHE A 52 3.10 0.97 8.40
C PHE A 52 4.54 0.90 8.93
N GLY A 53 5.49 1.56 8.29
CA GLY A 53 6.86 1.67 8.79
C GLY A 53 6.94 2.32 10.17
N ARG A 54 6.11 3.37 10.45
CA ARG A 54 5.99 3.97 11.78
C ARG A 54 5.36 3.02 12.82
N LEU A 55 4.59 2.04 12.37
CA LEU A 55 4.02 0.96 13.21
C LEU A 55 4.98 -0.22 13.41
N GLY A 56 6.20 -0.14 12.90
CA GLY A 56 7.22 -1.17 13.03
C GLY A 56 7.10 -2.32 12.03
N PHE A 57 6.35 -2.12 10.93
CA PHE A 57 6.33 -3.09 9.83
C PHE A 57 7.51 -2.87 8.88
N SER A 58 8.11 -3.96 8.43
CA SER A 58 9.11 -3.95 7.36
C SER A 58 8.48 -4.27 6.01
N ILE A 59 9.12 -3.84 4.92
CA ILE A 59 8.66 -4.14 3.57
C ILE A 59 9.24 -5.49 3.14
N ALA A 60 8.39 -6.39 2.68
CA ALA A 60 8.78 -7.64 2.02
C ALA A 60 8.34 -7.62 0.56
N GLU A 61 9.23 -8.04 -0.33
CA GLU A 61 8.98 -8.14 -1.77
C GLU A 61 9.18 -9.58 -2.24
N GLY A 62 8.45 -9.98 -3.27
CA GLY A 62 8.52 -11.31 -3.86
C GLY A 62 8.20 -11.30 -5.35
N PRO A 63 8.39 -12.45 -6.03
CA PRO A 63 8.20 -12.56 -7.47
C PRO A 63 6.73 -12.33 -7.89
N GLU A 64 6.52 -11.87 -9.11
CA GLU A 64 5.18 -11.75 -9.72
C GLU A 64 4.74 -13.08 -10.38
N ILE A 65 5.72 -13.91 -10.78
CA ILE A 65 5.50 -15.26 -11.29
C ILE A 65 5.69 -16.24 -10.14
N GLU A 66 4.67 -17.02 -9.86
CA GLU A 66 4.59 -17.90 -8.69
C GLU A 66 4.13 -19.29 -9.06
N ASP A 67 4.31 -20.22 -8.15
CA ASP A 67 3.73 -21.56 -8.21
C ASP A 67 2.39 -21.65 -7.46
N ASP A 68 1.68 -22.75 -7.66
CA ASP A 68 0.39 -23.00 -7.00
C ASP A 68 0.51 -23.03 -5.48
N TRP A 69 1.62 -23.57 -4.95
CA TRP A 69 1.82 -23.67 -3.50
C TRP A 69 1.74 -22.31 -2.81
N HIS A 70 2.52 -21.34 -3.29
CA HIS A 70 2.59 -20.02 -2.66
C HIS A 70 1.35 -19.15 -2.90
N VAL A 71 0.60 -19.40 -3.99
CA VAL A 71 -0.59 -18.60 -4.29
C VAL A 71 -1.85 -19.19 -3.67
N PHE A 72 -1.95 -20.53 -3.59
CA PHE A 72 -3.19 -21.16 -3.18
C PHE A 72 -3.03 -22.18 -2.05
N SER A 73 -2.20 -23.22 -2.23
CA SER A 73 -2.21 -24.39 -1.35
C SER A 73 -1.78 -24.05 0.07
N SER A 74 -0.72 -23.25 0.26
CA SER A 74 -0.24 -22.80 1.58
C SER A 74 -1.19 -21.83 2.28
N LEU A 75 -2.13 -21.26 1.53
CA LEU A 75 -3.12 -20.29 2.01
C LEU A 75 -4.50 -20.92 2.23
N ASN A 76 -4.55 -22.23 2.40
CA ASN A 76 -5.76 -22.98 2.71
C ASN A 76 -6.85 -22.94 1.61
N PHE A 77 -6.48 -22.68 0.34
CA PHE A 77 -7.41 -22.79 -0.77
C PHE A 77 -7.65 -24.26 -1.13
N ALA A 78 -8.89 -24.68 -1.17
CA ALA A 78 -9.27 -26.02 -1.63
C ALA A 78 -8.85 -26.26 -3.08
N GLU A 79 -8.62 -27.51 -3.46
CA GLU A 79 -8.21 -27.86 -4.84
C GLU A 79 -9.25 -27.46 -5.89
N ASP A 80 -10.54 -27.48 -5.54
CA ASP A 80 -11.68 -27.13 -6.39
C ASP A 80 -12.15 -25.67 -6.19
N HIS A 81 -11.36 -24.83 -5.52
CA HIS A 81 -11.75 -23.45 -5.27
C HIS A 81 -11.83 -22.64 -6.57
N PRO A 82 -12.91 -21.88 -6.81
CA PRO A 82 -13.11 -21.14 -8.08
C PRO A 82 -11.97 -20.19 -8.45
N ALA A 83 -11.25 -19.62 -7.46
CA ALA A 83 -10.11 -18.73 -7.72
C ALA A 83 -8.94 -19.43 -8.45
N ARG A 84 -8.89 -20.77 -8.44
CA ARG A 84 -7.93 -21.57 -9.20
C ARG A 84 -8.33 -21.77 -10.65
N ASP A 85 -9.54 -21.34 -11.05
CA ASP A 85 -10.01 -21.50 -12.43
C ASP A 85 -9.22 -20.57 -13.38
N MET A 86 -8.99 -21.03 -14.59
CA MET A 86 -8.38 -20.23 -15.67
C MET A 86 -9.17 -18.96 -16.01
N GLN A 87 -10.43 -18.86 -15.61
CA GLN A 87 -11.24 -17.66 -15.80
C GLN A 87 -10.79 -16.52 -14.91
N ASP A 88 -10.20 -16.81 -13.74
CA ASP A 88 -9.80 -15.80 -12.75
C ASP A 88 -8.27 -15.65 -12.61
N THR A 89 -7.49 -16.62 -13.11
CA THR A 89 -6.04 -16.69 -12.96
C THR A 89 -5.32 -16.78 -14.30
N PHE A 90 -4.22 -16.04 -14.46
CA PHE A 90 -3.32 -16.17 -15.61
C PHE A 90 -2.27 -17.26 -15.38
N PHE A 91 -2.46 -18.41 -15.95
CA PHE A 91 -1.45 -19.47 -15.98
C PHE A 91 -0.43 -19.24 -17.09
N ILE A 92 0.85 -19.39 -16.77
CA ILE A 92 1.97 -19.36 -17.72
C ILE A 92 2.29 -20.76 -18.19
N GLN A 93 2.18 -21.73 -17.28
CA GLN A 93 2.46 -23.15 -17.53
C GLN A 93 1.55 -24.01 -16.66
N HIS A 94 1.20 -25.20 -17.16
CA HIS A 94 0.56 -26.28 -16.41
C HIS A 94 1.53 -27.48 -16.28
N ASN A 95 1.41 -28.20 -15.16
CA ASN A 95 2.20 -29.38 -14.82
C ASN A 95 3.73 -29.19 -14.84
N PRO A 96 4.34 -28.52 -13.85
CA PRO A 96 3.69 -27.92 -12.68
C PRO A 96 3.01 -26.58 -13.01
N ASP A 97 2.03 -26.18 -12.22
CA ASP A 97 1.33 -24.92 -12.41
C ASP A 97 2.20 -23.74 -12.01
N VAL A 98 2.44 -22.87 -13.00
CA VAL A 98 3.13 -21.59 -12.84
C VAL A 98 2.21 -20.50 -13.32
N LEU A 99 2.01 -19.47 -12.51
CA LEU A 99 0.98 -18.45 -12.74
C LEU A 99 1.44 -17.05 -12.34
N LEU A 100 0.70 -16.04 -12.78
CA LEU A 100 0.85 -14.68 -12.27
C LEU A 100 0.06 -14.58 -10.97
N ARG A 101 0.70 -14.10 -9.90
CA ARG A 101 0.08 -14.01 -8.56
C ARG A 101 -1.20 -13.17 -8.58
N THR A 102 -2.25 -13.69 -7.97
CA THR A 102 -3.57 -13.04 -7.88
C THR A 102 -3.72 -12.12 -6.67
N HIS A 103 -2.78 -12.20 -5.73
CA HIS A 103 -2.66 -11.40 -4.51
C HIS A 103 -1.20 -11.39 -4.04
N THR A 104 -0.87 -10.51 -3.10
CA THR A 104 0.47 -10.43 -2.53
C THR A 104 0.69 -11.33 -1.33
N SER A 105 -0.30 -12.15 -0.95
CA SER A 105 -0.19 -13.14 0.14
C SER A 105 0.89 -14.19 -0.13
N SER A 106 1.24 -14.45 -1.40
CA SER A 106 2.37 -15.33 -1.76
C SER A 106 3.69 -14.87 -1.13
N VAL A 107 3.87 -13.55 -0.97
CA VAL A 107 5.05 -13.00 -0.29
C VAL A 107 5.00 -13.29 1.21
N GLN A 108 3.80 -13.27 1.81
CA GLN A 108 3.62 -13.62 3.22
C GLN A 108 4.02 -15.08 3.47
N THR A 109 3.58 -16.00 2.60
CA THR A 109 3.97 -17.42 2.62
C THR A 109 5.50 -17.56 2.59
N ARG A 110 6.18 -16.93 1.63
CA ARG A 110 7.65 -16.99 1.50
C ARG A 110 8.38 -16.46 2.74
N VAL A 111 7.84 -15.44 3.39
CA VAL A 111 8.41 -14.92 4.64
C VAL A 111 8.16 -15.90 5.79
N MET A 112 6.97 -16.47 5.90
CA MET A 112 6.65 -17.46 6.94
C MET A 112 7.51 -18.73 6.82
N GLU A 113 7.83 -19.20 5.61
CA GLU A 113 8.72 -20.35 5.39
C GLU A 113 10.17 -20.10 5.83
N THR A 114 10.62 -18.85 5.82
CA THR A 114 12.02 -18.50 6.06
C THR A 114 12.27 -17.76 7.38
N SER A 115 11.20 -17.35 8.07
CA SER A 115 11.29 -16.52 9.28
C SER A 115 10.44 -17.10 10.41
N GLN A 116 10.88 -16.89 11.64
CA GLN A 116 10.09 -17.24 12.83
C GLN A 116 9.45 -15.98 13.43
N PRO A 117 8.28 -16.11 14.10
CA PRO A 117 7.69 -15.00 14.83
C PRO A 117 8.67 -14.37 15.86
N PRO A 118 8.60 -13.05 16.09
CA PRO A 118 7.57 -12.15 15.58
C PRO A 118 7.79 -11.74 14.10
N ILE A 119 6.75 -11.86 13.28
CA ILE A 119 6.73 -11.41 11.89
C ILE A 119 5.84 -10.19 11.80
N ARG A 120 6.35 -9.09 11.24
CA ARG A 120 5.59 -7.86 11.05
C ARG A 120 6.01 -7.22 9.74
N ILE A 121 5.25 -7.48 8.69
CA ILE A 121 5.59 -7.10 7.30
C ILE A 121 4.41 -6.50 6.56
N ILE A 122 4.73 -5.69 5.55
CA ILE A 122 3.82 -5.31 4.46
C ILE A 122 4.38 -5.79 3.13
N CYS A 123 3.49 -6.23 2.26
CA CYS A 123 3.81 -6.81 0.96
C CYS A 123 3.18 -5.96 -0.16
N PRO A 124 3.81 -4.83 -0.55
CA PRO A 124 3.32 -4.04 -1.66
C PRO A 124 3.73 -4.65 -3.00
N GLY A 125 2.78 -4.83 -3.91
CA GLY A 125 3.10 -5.42 -5.20
C GLY A 125 2.02 -5.28 -6.25
N ARG A 126 2.35 -5.65 -7.47
CA ARG A 126 1.40 -5.82 -8.57
C ARG A 126 0.81 -7.22 -8.52
N VAL A 127 -0.47 -7.32 -8.81
CA VAL A 127 -1.22 -8.56 -8.85
C VAL A 127 -2.06 -8.63 -10.10
N TYR A 128 -2.46 -9.83 -10.51
CA TYR A 128 -3.06 -10.11 -11.81
C TYR A 128 -4.31 -10.95 -11.64
N ARG A 129 -5.39 -10.54 -12.31
CA ARG A 129 -6.64 -11.30 -12.34
C ARG A 129 -7.20 -11.26 -13.75
N ASN A 130 -7.63 -12.41 -14.23
CA ASN A 130 -8.19 -12.54 -15.59
C ASN A 130 -9.65 -12.02 -15.62
N GLU A 131 -9.83 -10.75 -15.32
CA GLU A 131 -11.12 -10.09 -15.31
C GLU A 131 -11.34 -9.28 -16.59
N ALA A 132 -12.61 -9.13 -16.97
CA ALA A 132 -12.96 -8.24 -18.07
C ALA A 132 -12.60 -6.78 -17.75
N ILE A 133 -11.82 -6.15 -18.61
CA ILE A 133 -11.39 -4.76 -18.44
C ILE A 133 -12.61 -3.83 -18.52
N SER A 134 -12.74 -2.96 -17.52
CA SER A 134 -13.77 -1.92 -17.44
C SER A 134 -13.19 -0.63 -16.84
N TYR A 135 -14.02 0.40 -16.72
CA TYR A 135 -13.57 1.64 -16.04
C TYR A 135 -13.30 1.46 -14.52
N ARG A 136 -13.67 0.32 -13.93
CA ARG A 136 -13.47 -0.01 -12.50
C ARG A 136 -12.53 -1.19 -12.26
N ALA A 137 -12.30 -2.02 -13.27
CA ALA A 137 -11.49 -3.24 -13.15
C ALA A 137 -10.48 -3.33 -14.29
N HIS A 138 -9.28 -3.75 -13.95
CA HIS A 138 -8.21 -4.03 -14.91
C HIS A 138 -7.62 -5.40 -14.62
N CYS A 139 -7.02 -6.03 -15.63
CA CYS A 139 -6.41 -7.35 -15.49
C CYS A 139 -5.15 -7.35 -14.59
N PHE A 140 -4.64 -6.19 -14.20
CA PHE A 140 -3.64 -6.04 -13.15
C PHE A 140 -3.94 -4.80 -12.30
N PHE A 141 -3.57 -4.84 -11.02
CA PHE A 141 -3.67 -3.71 -10.11
C PHE A 141 -2.57 -3.80 -9.04
N HIS A 142 -2.49 -2.80 -8.18
CA HIS A 142 -1.52 -2.79 -7.08
C HIS A 142 -2.25 -3.09 -5.77
N GLN A 143 -1.65 -3.96 -4.98
CA GLN A 143 -2.16 -4.36 -3.68
C GLN A 143 -1.07 -4.17 -2.63
N VAL A 144 -1.47 -3.85 -1.42
CA VAL A 144 -0.60 -3.86 -0.23
C VAL A 144 -1.27 -4.72 0.81
N GLU A 145 -0.64 -5.80 1.19
CA GLU A 145 -1.10 -6.63 2.29
C GLU A 145 -0.18 -6.47 3.49
N ALA A 146 -0.72 -6.65 4.69
CA ALA A 146 0.04 -6.65 5.93
C ALA A 146 -0.14 -7.99 6.65
N LEU A 147 0.95 -8.50 7.22
CA LEU A 147 0.95 -9.69 8.08
C LEU A 147 1.61 -9.34 9.41
N TYR A 148 0.92 -9.69 10.49
CA TYR A 148 1.47 -9.62 11.84
C TYR A 148 1.25 -10.95 12.55
N VAL A 149 2.32 -11.65 12.87
CA VAL A 149 2.33 -12.91 13.63
C VAL A 149 3.20 -12.73 14.85
N ASP A 150 2.60 -12.87 16.02
CA ASP A 150 3.28 -12.78 17.30
C ASP A 150 2.42 -13.46 18.39
N LYS A 151 2.98 -13.64 19.59
CA LYS A 151 2.23 -14.15 20.74
C LYS A 151 1.18 -13.14 21.20
N ASP A 152 0.04 -13.66 21.62
CA ASP A 152 -1.07 -12.88 22.21
C ASP A 152 -1.69 -11.82 21.30
N VAL A 153 -1.47 -11.90 19.97
CA VAL A 153 -2.11 -11.01 18.98
C VAL A 153 -3.60 -11.35 18.89
N SER A 154 -4.43 -10.31 18.94
CA SER A 154 -5.88 -10.44 18.97
C SER A 154 -6.56 -9.68 17.82
N PHE A 155 -7.83 -9.99 17.58
CA PHE A 155 -8.66 -9.23 16.66
C PHE A 155 -8.82 -7.75 17.06
N THR A 156 -8.63 -7.44 18.35
CA THR A 156 -8.61 -6.05 18.85
C THR A 156 -7.39 -5.31 18.34
N ASP A 157 -6.22 -5.95 18.30
CA ASP A 157 -5.00 -5.36 17.76
C ASP A 157 -5.13 -5.10 16.28
N LEU A 158 -5.69 -6.04 15.52
CA LEU A 158 -6.02 -5.85 14.11
C LEU A 158 -6.91 -4.61 13.92
N LYS A 159 -7.99 -4.50 14.68
CA LYS A 159 -8.90 -3.36 14.61
C LYS A 159 -8.23 -2.03 14.93
N GLN A 160 -7.32 -1.99 15.91
CA GLN A 160 -6.59 -0.79 16.28
C GLN A 160 -5.62 -0.35 15.17
N VAL A 161 -4.86 -1.28 14.59
CA VAL A 161 -3.95 -1.01 13.47
C VAL A 161 -4.72 -0.48 12.26
N LEU A 162 -5.85 -1.11 11.93
CA LEU A 162 -6.71 -0.68 10.82
C LEU A 162 -7.34 0.69 11.04
N LEU A 163 -7.76 1.00 12.27
CA LEU A 163 -8.29 2.31 12.62
C LEU A 163 -7.22 3.40 12.50
N LEU A 164 -6.01 3.12 12.98
CA LEU A 164 -4.90 4.05 12.86
C LEU A 164 -4.53 4.29 11.40
N PHE A 165 -4.39 3.22 10.61
CA PHE A 165 -4.17 3.31 9.17
C PHE A 165 -5.24 4.17 8.47
N ALA A 166 -6.52 3.90 8.76
CA ALA A 166 -7.62 4.65 8.15
C ALA A 166 -7.57 6.15 8.49
N LYS A 167 -7.24 6.51 9.72
CA LYS A 167 -7.12 7.91 10.15
C LYS A 167 -5.91 8.62 9.53
N GLU A 168 -4.78 7.95 9.47
CA GLU A 168 -3.56 8.50 8.86
C GLU A 168 -3.73 8.71 7.34
N MET A 169 -4.35 7.74 6.65
CA MET A 169 -4.50 7.75 5.20
C MET A 169 -5.65 8.65 4.72
N PHE A 170 -6.77 8.68 5.43
CA PHE A 170 -8.02 9.31 4.98
C PHE A 170 -8.48 10.47 5.85
N GLY A 171 -7.75 10.79 6.93
CA GLY A 171 -8.01 11.89 7.84
C GLY A 171 -8.56 11.48 9.20
N ALA A 172 -8.31 12.30 10.21
CA ALA A 172 -8.56 12.02 11.64
C ALA A 172 -10.02 11.67 11.97
N ASP A 173 -10.98 12.20 11.22
CA ASP A 173 -12.41 11.98 11.42
C ASP A 173 -12.94 10.71 10.77
N THR A 174 -12.07 9.95 10.08
CA THR A 174 -12.45 8.71 9.40
C THR A 174 -12.93 7.67 10.41
N LYS A 175 -14.10 7.11 10.14
CA LYS A 175 -14.68 5.99 10.89
C LYS A 175 -14.50 4.72 10.10
N ILE A 176 -14.29 3.61 10.80
CA ILE A 176 -14.25 2.27 10.21
C ILE A 176 -15.47 1.46 10.61
N ARG A 177 -15.85 0.54 9.73
CA ARG A 177 -16.86 -0.48 9.99
C ARG A 177 -16.33 -1.81 9.49
N LEU A 178 -16.36 -2.84 10.35
CA LEU A 178 -16.01 -4.20 9.98
C LEU A 178 -17.30 -4.97 9.74
N ARG A 179 -17.38 -5.64 8.60
CA ARG A 179 -18.49 -6.53 8.22
C ARG A 179 -17.96 -7.96 8.18
N PRO A 180 -18.63 -8.95 8.79
CA PRO A 180 -18.23 -10.35 8.65
C PRO A 180 -18.12 -10.75 7.17
N SER A 181 -17.07 -11.49 6.85
CA SER A 181 -16.80 -12.03 5.51
C SER A 181 -16.15 -13.39 5.62
N TYR A 182 -15.80 -14.01 4.51
CA TYR A 182 -15.11 -15.27 4.46
C TYR A 182 -13.91 -15.18 3.50
N PHE A 183 -12.75 -15.62 3.99
CA PHE A 183 -11.55 -15.85 3.18
C PHE A 183 -10.92 -17.17 3.61
N PRO A 184 -10.41 -18.01 2.69
CA PRO A 184 -9.84 -19.32 3.04
C PRO A 184 -8.68 -19.26 4.03
N PHE A 185 -7.95 -18.14 4.04
CA PHE A 185 -6.71 -17.95 4.80
C PHE A 185 -6.89 -17.18 6.10
N THR A 186 -8.13 -16.79 6.49
CA THR A 186 -8.40 -16.07 7.75
C THR A 186 -9.66 -16.57 8.45
N GLU A 187 -9.61 -16.64 9.79
CA GLU A 187 -10.74 -16.96 10.66
C GLU A 187 -10.53 -16.33 12.07
N PRO A 188 -11.38 -15.39 12.53
CA PRO A 188 -12.49 -14.78 11.79
C PRO A 188 -12.06 -13.81 10.71
N SER A 189 -12.89 -13.69 9.67
CA SER A 189 -12.67 -12.80 8.53
C SER A 189 -13.64 -11.62 8.54
N ALA A 190 -13.20 -10.49 8.03
CA ALA A 190 -14.03 -9.30 7.87
C ALA A 190 -13.61 -8.47 6.64
N GLU A 191 -14.53 -7.71 6.12
CA GLU A 191 -14.27 -6.61 5.19
C GLU A 191 -14.34 -5.28 5.93
N MET A 192 -13.39 -4.38 5.65
CA MET A 192 -13.37 -3.07 6.27
C MET A 192 -13.85 -2.00 5.32
N ASP A 193 -14.88 -1.27 5.77
CA ASP A 193 -15.36 -0.05 5.13
C ASP A 193 -14.87 1.18 5.93
N ILE A 194 -14.61 2.27 5.20
CA ILE A 194 -14.41 3.59 5.77
C ILE A 194 -15.63 4.48 5.51
N SER A 195 -15.87 5.46 6.39
CA SER A 195 -16.83 6.53 6.10
C SER A 195 -16.38 7.29 4.86
N CYS A 196 -17.30 7.49 3.91
CA CYS A 196 -16.97 8.18 2.65
C CYS A 196 -16.45 9.59 2.92
N ASN A 197 -15.21 9.86 2.61
CA ASN A 197 -14.56 11.17 2.81
C ASN A 197 -15.05 12.25 1.85
N ILE A 198 -15.64 11.87 0.70
CA ILE A 198 -16.19 12.81 -0.28
C ILE A 198 -17.48 13.45 0.22
N CYS A 199 -18.39 12.66 0.83
CA CYS A 199 -19.69 13.15 1.29
C CYS A 199 -19.82 13.20 2.81
N GLY A 200 -18.75 12.90 3.56
CA GLY A 200 -18.80 12.86 5.03
C GLY A 200 -19.79 11.83 5.59
N GLY A 201 -19.99 10.72 4.88
CA GLY A 201 -20.92 9.66 5.27
C GLY A 201 -22.39 9.91 4.94
N LYS A 202 -22.73 11.01 4.24
CA LYS A 202 -24.12 11.36 3.90
C LYS A 202 -24.72 10.55 2.74
N GLY A 203 -23.87 9.90 1.95
CA GLY A 203 -24.24 9.21 0.73
C GLY A 203 -24.06 10.07 -0.52
N CYS A 204 -23.34 9.55 -1.53
CA CYS A 204 -23.10 10.20 -2.82
C CYS A 204 -22.95 9.11 -3.90
N PRO A 205 -22.93 9.47 -5.20
CA PRO A 205 -22.75 8.49 -6.28
C PRO A 205 -21.46 7.66 -6.15
N PHE A 206 -20.40 8.21 -5.62
CA PHE A 206 -19.13 7.50 -5.41
C PHE A 206 -19.30 6.32 -4.44
N CYS A 207 -19.91 6.55 -3.27
CA CYS A 207 -20.19 5.50 -2.28
C CYS A 207 -21.53 4.77 -2.54
N LYS A 208 -22.11 4.90 -3.74
CA LYS A 208 -23.41 4.30 -4.09
C LYS A 208 -24.52 4.62 -3.08
N HIS A 209 -24.50 5.85 -2.56
CA HIS A 209 -25.43 6.39 -1.56
C HIS A 209 -25.44 5.70 -0.20
N THR A 210 -24.47 4.80 0.07
CA THR A 210 -24.40 4.08 1.35
C THR A 210 -23.71 4.88 2.46
N GLY A 211 -22.93 5.91 2.12
CA GLY A 211 -22.08 6.63 3.05
C GLY A 211 -20.76 5.89 3.42
N TRP A 212 -20.54 4.67 2.90
CA TRP A 212 -19.40 3.82 3.20
C TRP A 212 -18.69 3.36 1.93
N VAL A 213 -17.39 3.15 2.04
CA VAL A 213 -16.53 2.65 0.96
C VAL A 213 -15.71 1.50 1.50
N GLU A 214 -15.86 0.33 0.90
CA GLU A 214 -15.00 -0.83 1.17
C GLU A 214 -13.60 -0.57 0.65
N ILE A 215 -12.58 -0.85 1.47
CA ILE A 215 -11.18 -0.62 1.12
C ILE A 215 -10.30 -1.87 1.22
N LEU A 216 -10.64 -2.84 2.07
CA LEU A 216 -9.83 -4.05 2.24
C LEU A 216 -10.60 -5.20 2.90
N GLY A 217 -10.11 -6.43 2.69
CA GLY A 217 -10.40 -7.59 3.51
C GLY A 217 -9.37 -7.74 4.63
N CYS A 218 -9.77 -8.28 5.77
CA CYS A 218 -8.90 -8.52 6.93
C CYS A 218 -9.37 -9.72 7.75
N GLY A 219 -8.52 -10.22 8.63
CA GLY A 219 -8.88 -11.30 9.54
C GLY A 219 -7.69 -11.76 10.38
N MET A 220 -7.95 -12.67 11.29
CA MET A 220 -6.89 -13.42 11.97
C MET A 220 -6.42 -14.52 11.02
N VAL A 221 -5.12 -14.78 10.97
CA VAL A 221 -4.58 -15.85 10.12
C VAL A 221 -5.16 -17.19 10.53
N ASP A 222 -5.66 -17.95 9.56
CA ASP A 222 -6.19 -19.29 9.81
C ASP A 222 -5.07 -20.19 10.38
N PRO A 223 -5.32 -20.97 11.44
CA PRO A 223 -4.33 -21.88 12.01
C PRO A 223 -3.73 -22.86 11.00
N ASN A 224 -4.49 -23.32 10.02
CA ASN A 224 -3.98 -24.22 8.96
C ASN A 224 -2.92 -23.52 8.11
N VAL A 225 -3.06 -22.19 7.87
CA VAL A 225 -2.04 -21.40 7.15
C VAL A 225 -0.75 -21.32 7.93
N LEU A 226 -0.82 -21.10 9.26
CA LEU A 226 0.38 -21.09 10.11
C LEU A 226 1.07 -22.46 10.10
N GLU A 227 0.32 -23.54 10.31
CA GLU A 227 0.85 -24.91 10.30
C GLU A 227 1.48 -25.29 8.95
N SER A 228 0.82 -24.96 7.82
CA SER A 228 1.33 -25.22 6.48
C SER A 228 2.66 -24.52 6.20
N ASN A 229 2.92 -23.42 6.89
CA ASN A 229 4.15 -22.64 6.78
C ASN A 229 5.14 -22.87 7.95
N GLY A 230 4.92 -23.91 8.77
CA GLY A 230 5.85 -24.32 9.84
C GLY A 230 5.88 -23.40 11.06
N ILE A 231 4.80 -22.65 11.30
CA ILE A 231 4.64 -21.79 12.49
C ILE A 231 3.69 -22.47 13.47
N ASP A 232 4.12 -22.64 14.72
CA ASP A 232 3.29 -23.17 15.80
C ASP A 232 2.13 -22.22 16.12
N ARG A 233 0.97 -22.80 16.54
CA ARG A 233 -0.25 -22.05 16.91
C ARG A 233 -0.07 -21.20 18.16
#